data_f8d4b5291821cbacda6984b72b7b7a80
#
_entry.id   f8d4b5291821cbacda6984b72b7b7a80
#
_cell.length_a   1.000
_cell.length_b   1.000
_cell.length_c   1.000
_cell.angle_alpha   90.00
_cell.angle_beta   90.00
_cell.angle_gamma   90.00
#
_symmetry.space_group_name_H-M   'P 1'
#
loop_
_entity.id
_entity.type
_entity.pdbx_description
1 polymer ?
#
loop_
_entity_poly.entity_id
_entity_poly.type
_entity_poly.pdbx_seq_one_letter_code
_entity_poly.pdbx_strand_id
1 'polypeptide(L)'
;AVDPDEKMLQLNKFENKIIGDAEDLPFPDNSFNSVYCAFVWRNLNNPELGLQEVHRVLKPGGKFILLDMTRPKNNFLRMLHKIGTFKITLLIGLLTFNLKEYRFLHKSLDKYPQPEVHLSNDLFNTIDTIRMGLFGFVYLTVMEK
;
A
#
# COMPACT_ATOMS: atom_id res chain seq x y z
N ALA A 1 0.00 14.28 7.10
CA ALA A 1 -0.37 12.86 7.08
C ALA A 1 -1.90 12.74 7.11
N VAL A 2 -2.41 11.73 6.42
CA VAL A 2 -3.84 11.37 6.42
C VAL A 2 -3.96 9.92 6.87
N ASP A 3 -4.90 9.64 7.76
CA ASP A 3 -5.23 8.28 8.21
C ASP A 3 -6.67 8.30 8.78
N PRO A 4 -7.52 7.30 8.53
CA PRO A 4 -8.83 7.23 9.14
C PRO A 4 -8.79 6.92 10.65
N ASP A 5 -7.69 6.34 11.15
CA ASP A 5 -7.50 6.04 12.58
C ASP A 5 -6.76 7.19 13.29
N GLU A 6 -7.49 7.91 14.14
CA GLU A 6 -6.93 9.00 14.94
C GLU A 6 -5.74 8.57 15.81
N LYS A 7 -5.76 7.34 16.34
CA LYS A 7 -4.66 6.82 17.17
C LYS A 7 -3.39 6.64 16.36
N MET A 8 -3.53 6.18 15.11
CA MET A 8 -2.39 6.06 14.19
C MET A 8 -1.83 7.43 13.83
N LEU A 9 -2.69 8.42 13.60
CA LEU A 9 -2.27 9.79 13.37
C LEU A 9 -1.50 10.38 14.56
N GLN A 10 -1.95 10.12 15.79
CA GLN A 10 -1.27 10.62 17.00
C GLN A 10 0.15 10.07 17.13
N LEU A 11 0.39 8.82 16.72
CA LEU A 11 1.73 8.21 16.72
C LEU A 11 2.65 8.73 15.61
N ASN A 12 2.08 9.37 14.59
CA ASN A 12 2.84 9.92 13.48
C ASN A 12 3.61 11.18 13.92
N LYS A 13 4.83 11.35 13.39
CA LYS A 13 5.71 12.49 13.72
C LYS A 13 5.46 13.74 12.88
N PHE A 14 4.63 13.67 11.84
CA PHE A 14 4.31 14.84 11.03
C PHE A 14 3.44 15.83 11.81
N GLU A 15 3.69 17.14 11.62
CA GLU A 15 2.92 18.21 12.28
C GLU A 15 1.48 18.28 11.75
N ASN A 16 1.32 18.24 10.44
CA ASN A 16 0.02 18.32 9.79
C ASN A 16 -0.64 16.93 9.75
N LYS A 17 -1.69 16.74 10.52
CA LYS A 17 -2.44 15.49 10.68
C LYS A 17 -3.92 15.74 10.37
N ILE A 18 -4.48 14.95 9.48
CA ILE A 18 -5.86 15.08 9.03
C ILE A 18 -6.51 13.71 9.09
N ILE A 19 -7.65 13.62 9.75
CA ILE A 19 -8.49 12.42 9.70
C ILE A 19 -9.14 12.38 8.32
N GLY A 20 -8.96 11.29 7.58
CA GLY A 20 -9.51 11.13 6.24
C GLY A 20 -9.24 9.75 5.68
N ASP A 21 -10.00 9.38 4.67
CA ASP A 21 -9.85 8.12 3.93
C ASP A 21 -9.08 8.33 2.63
N ALA A 22 -8.27 7.37 2.23
CA ALA A 22 -7.57 7.41 0.95
C ALA A 22 -8.53 7.23 -0.24
N GLU A 23 -9.74 6.72 0.01
CA GLU A 23 -10.82 6.57 -0.96
C GLU A 23 -11.74 7.83 -1.05
N ASP A 24 -11.50 8.83 -0.15
CA ASP A 24 -12.19 10.15 -0.13
C ASP A 24 -11.25 11.16 0.54
N LEU A 25 -10.29 11.67 -0.21
CA LEU A 25 -9.26 12.56 0.32
C LEU A 25 -9.81 13.98 0.58
N PRO A 26 -9.67 14.52 1.82
CA PRO A 26 -10.22 15.81 2.20
C PRO A 26 -9.38 17.00 1.68
N PHE A 27 -9.06 16.98 0.41
CA PHE A 27 -8.27 18.03 -0.25
C PHE A 27 -8.89 18.46 -1.58
N PRO A 28 -8.70 19.72 -1.98
CA PRO A 28 -9.10 20.18 -3.31
C PRO A 28 -8.30 19.49 -4.44
N ASP A 29 -8.85 19.55 -5.64
CA ASP A 29 -8.17 19.08 -6.85
C ASP A 29 -6.82 19.80 -7.04
N ASN A 30 -5.85 19.12 -7.63
CA ASN A 30 -4.55 19.68 -7.98
C ASN A 30 -3.82 20.39 -6.83
N SER A 31 -3.90 19.84 -5.61
CA SER A 31 -3.32 20.42 -4.40
C SER A 31 -1.85 20.05 -4.20
N PHE A 32 -1.42 18.89 -4.68
CA PHE A 32 -0.11 18.32 -4.34
C PHE A 32 0.78 18.08 -5.56
N ASN A 33 2.08 18.29 -5.37
CA ASN A 33 3.09 17.90 -6.35
C ASN A 33 3.45 16.42 -6.24
N SER A 34 3.28 15.84 -5.04
CA SER A 34 3.54 14.42 -4.80
C SER A 34 2.65 13.88 -3.69
N VAL A 35 2.23 12.63 -3.84
CA VAL A 35 1.52 11.85 -2.83
C VAL A 35 2.34 10.59 -2.54
N TYR A 36 2.49 10.27 -1.25
CA TYR A 36 3.21 9.09 -0.78
C TYR A 36 2.25 8.17 -0.03
N CYS A 37 2.26 6.89 -0.37
CA CYS A 37 1.50 5.86 0.33
C CYS A 37 2.42 4.69 0.67
N ALA A 38 2.47 4.29 1.95
CA ALA A 38 3.32 3.21 2.40
C ALA A 38 2.55 2.18 3.24
N PHE A 39 2.54 0.91 2.79
CA PHE A 39 1.96 -0.26 3.47
C PHE A 39 0.45 -0.18 3.77
N VAL A 40 -0.27 0.68 3.06
CA VAL A 40 -1.71 0.91 3.23
C VAL A 40 -2.51 0.35 2.05
N TRP A 41 -1.99 0.43 0.84
CA TRP A 41 -2.72 0.21 -0.41
C TRP A 41 -3.47 -1.13 -0.46
N ARG A 42 -2.82 -2.21 -0.02
CA ARG A 42 -3.45 -3.55 0.02
C ARG A 42 -4.62 -3.66 1.00
N ASN A 43 -4.79 -2.67 1.90
CA ASN A 43 -5.83 -2.65 2.92
C ASN A 43 -7.07 -1.87 2.49
N LEU A 44 -7.00 -1.11 1.39
CA LEU A 44 -8.13 -0.35 0.87
C LEU A 44 -9.29 -1.27 0.51
N ASN A 45 -10.51 -0.79 0.69
CA ASN A 45 -11.72 -1.49 0.28
C ASN A 45 -11.89 -1.41 -1.24
N ASN A 46 -11.66 -0.21 -1.79
CA ASN A 46 -11.70 0.06 -3.21
C ASN A 46 -10.45 0.82 -3.68
N PRO A 47 -9.37 0.12 -4.08
CA PRO A 47 -8.15 0.76 -4.56
C PRO A 47 -8.32 1.61 -5.83
N GLU A 48 -9.34 1.32 -6.64
CA GLU A 48 -9.65 2.12 -7.84
C GLU A 48 -10.12 3.52 -7.46
N LEU A 49 -10.98 3.65 -6.44
CA LEU A 49 -11.34 4.96 -5.87
C LEU A 49 -10.12 5.66 -5.28
N GLY A 50 -9.27 4.93 -4.57
CA GLY A 50 -8.01 5.49 -4.07
C GLY A 50 -7.12 6.05 -5.18
N LEU A 51 -7.00 5.36 -6.34
CA LEU A 51 -6.26 5.87 -7.50
C LEU A 51 -6.90 7.13 -8.07
N GLN A 52 -8.23 7.17 -8.19
CA GLN A 52 -8.96 8.35 -8.68
C GLN A 52 -8.75 9.55 -7.75
N GLU A 53 -8.82 9.36 -6.43
CA GLU A 53 -8.60 10.40 -5.45
C GLU A 53 -7.17 10.92 -5.45
N VAL A 54 -6.19 10.03 -5.49
CA VAL A 54 -4.77 10.42 -5.63
C VAL A 54 -4.56 11.20 -6.93
N HIS A 55 -5.14 10.72 -8.04
CA HIS A 55 -5.07 11.44 -9.32
C HIS A 55 -5.73 12.81 -9.22
N ARG A 56 -6.91 12.93 -8.61
CA ARG A 56 -7.64 14.18 -8.45
C ARG A 56 -6.82 15.23 -7.69
N VAL A 57 -6.23 14.86 -6.57
CA VAL A 57 -5.49 15.79 -5.71
C VAL A 57 -4.09 16.12 -6.23
N LEU A 58 -3.52 15.30 -7.13
CA LEU A 58 -2.24 15.59 -7.77
C LEU A 58 -2.39 16.66 -8.85
N LYS A 59 -1.42 17.58 -8.89
CA LYS A 59 -1.25 18.50 -10.01
C LYS A 59 -0.84 17.77 -11.29
N PRO A 60 -1.09 18.34 -12.49
CA PRO A 60 -0.52 17.81 -13.73
C PRO A 60 1.01 17.65 -13.61
N GLY A 61 1.56 16.49 -13.99
CA GLY A 61 2.96 16.12 -13.81
C GLY A 61 3.34 15.77 -12.36
N GLY A 62 2.37 15.73 -11.45
CA GLY A 62 2.57 15.31 -10.06
C GLY A 62 2.79 13.80 -9.94
N LYS A 63 3.50 13.38 -8.89
CA LYS A 63 3.94 11.99 -8.72
C LYS A 63 3.23 11.30 -7.58
N PHE A 64 2.75 10.08 -7.84
CA PHE A 64 2.31 9.13 -6.82
C PHE A 64 3.41 8.11 -6.57
N ILE A 65 3.86 8.02 -5.32
CA ILE A 65 4.89 7.10 -4.88
C ILE A 65 4.25 6.09 -3.93
N LEU A 66 4.18 4.83 -4.37
CA LEU A 66 3.55 3.75 -3.63
C LEU A 66 4.60 2.72 -3.21
N LEU A 67 4.74 2.52 -1.90
CA LEU A 67 5.52 1.45 -1.29
C LEU A 67 4.58 0.45 -0.62
N ASP A 68 4.57 -0.80 -1.07
CA ASP A 68 3.74 -1.83 -0.44
C ASP A 68 4.36 -3.23 -0.58
N MET A 69 3.68 -4.22 -0.04
CA MET A 69 4.09 -5.62 -0.08
C MET A 69 3.21 -6.43 -1.03
N THR A 70 3.82 -7.43 -1.66
CA THR A 70 3.15 -8.37 -2.55
C THR A 70 3.78 -9.76 -2.44
N ARG A 71 3.20 -10.75 -3.08
CA ARG A 71 3.81 -12.08 -3.20
C ARG A 71 4.84 -12.11 -4.34
N PRO A 72 5.85 -12.99 -4.28
CA PRO A 72 6.78 -13.20 -5.39
C PRO A 72 6.08 -13.55 -6.70
N LYS A 73 6.63 -13.12 -7.85
CA LYS A 73 6.09 -13.43 -9.18
C LYS A 73 6.15 -14.92 -9.51
N ASN A 74 7.28 -15.56 -9.18
CA ASN A 74 7.48 -16.98 -9.43
C ASN A 74 6.57 -17.83 -8.53
N ASN A 75 5.83 -18.77 -9.11
CA ASN A 75 4.84 -19.58 -8.39
C ASN A 75 5.45 -20.44 -7.29
N PHE A 76 6.65 -21.03 -7.53
CA PHE A 76 7.35 -21.82 -6.52
C PHE A 76 7.80 -20.96 -5.34
N LEU A 77 8.44 -19.81 -5.62
CA LEU A 77 8.83 -18.85 -4.59
C LEU A 77 7.63 -18.28 -3.84
N ARG A 78 6.52 -18.06 -4.55
CA ARG A 78 5.26 -17.63 -3.93
C ARG A 78 4.73 -18.64 -2.93
N MET A 79 4.77 -19.93 -3.27
CA MET A 79 4.37 -21.01 -2.35
C MET A 79 5.28 -21.05 -1.12
N LEU A 80 6.60 -21.00 -1.30
CA LEU A 80 7.56 -20.96 -0.19
C LEU A 80 7.36 -19.73 0.69
N HIS A 81 7.21 -18.57 0.08
CA HIS A 81 6.94 -17.31 0.78
C HIS A 81 5.63 -17.38 1.57
N LYS A 82 4.58 -17.98 1.00
CA LYS A 82 3.28 -18.16 1.68
C LYS A 82 3.42 -19.05 2.92
N ILE A 83 4.10 -20.18 2.80
CA ILE A 83 4.34 -21.09 3.93
C ILE A 83 5.23 -20.41 5.00
N GLY A 84 6.32 -19.76 4.58
CA GLY A 84 7.23 -19.07 5.48
C GLY A 84 6.56 -17.92 6.24
N THR A 85 5.86 -17.05 5.53
CA THR A 85 5.13 -15.94 6.16
C THR A 85 4.02 -16.44 7.10
N PHE A 86 3.32 -17.52 6.75
CA PHE A 86 2.32 -18.12 7.63
C PHE A 86 2.94 -18.59 8.95
N LYS A 87 4.06 -19.34 8.90
CA LYS A 87 4.74 -19.84 10.10
C LYS A 87 5.27 -18.69 10.96
N ILE A 88 5.90 -17.69 10.33
CA ILE A 88 6.46 -16.53 11.05
C ILE A 88 5.35 -15.70 11.69
N THR A 89 4.29 -15.38 10.95
CA THR A 89 3.18 -14.60 11.49
C THR A 89 2.42 -15.35 12.58
N LEU A 90 2.30 -16.67 12.48
CA LEU A 90 1.72 -17.51 13.53
C LEU A 90 2.58 -17.47 14.80
N LEU A 91 3.89 -17.67 14.67
CA LEU A 91 4.82 -17.65 15.80
C LEU A 91 4.80 -16.29 16.52
N ILE A 92 4.95 -15.20 15.77
CA ILE A 92 4.94 -13.84 16.34
C ILE A 92 3.56 -13.55 16.96
N GLY A 93 2.47 -13.91 16.29
CA GLY A 93 1.11 -13.73 16.80
C GLY A 93 0.85 -14.46 18.12
N LEU A 94 1.43 -15.66 18.29
CA LEU A 94 1.39 -16.40 19.57
C LEU A 94 2.22 -15.71 20.66
N LEU A 95 3.43 -15.27 20.33
CA LEU A 95 4.33 -14.62 21.28
C LEU A 95 3.83 -13.24 21.74
N THR A 96 3.13 -12.52 20.87
CA THR A 96 2.60 -11.17 21.14
C THR A 96 1.14 -11.15 21.58
N PHE A 97 0.48 -12.31 21.61
CA PHE A 97 -0.98 -12.45 21.87
C PHE A 97 -1.86 -11.68 20.86
N ASN A 98 -1.34 -11.40 19.65
CA ASN A 98 -2.00 -10.64 18.60
C ASN A 98 -2.24 -11.46 17.31
N LEU A 99 -2.69 -12.71 17.45
CA LEU A 99 -2.93 -13.64 16.32
C LEU A 99 -3.83 -13.04 15.22
N LYS A 100 -4.82 -12.23 15.59
CA LYS A 100 -5.77 -11.63 14.64
C LYS A 100 -5.05 -10.73 13.64
N GLU A 101 -4.19 -9.84 14.11
CA GLU A 101 -3.47 -8.86 13.29
C GLU A 101 -2.47 -9.54 12.34
N TYR A 102 -1.74 -10.53 12.82
CA TYR A 102 -0.78 -11.27 11.98
C TYR A 102 -1.47 -12.17 10.95
N ARG A 103 -2.65 -12.74 11.27
CA ARG A 103 -3.47 -13.45 10.28
C ARG A 103 -4.03 -12.50 9.22
N PHE A 104 -4.39 -11.28 9.59
CA PHE A 104 -4.81 -10.25 8.65
C PHE A 104 -3.68 -9.90 7.68
N LEU A 105 -2.46 -9.65 8.18
CA LEU A 105 -1.28 -9.40 7.34
C LEU A 105 -1.06 -10.52 6.32
N HIS A 106 -1.11 -11.78 6.76
CA HIS A 106 -0.95 -12.92 5.86
C HIS A 106 -2.02 -12.95 4.75
N LYS A 107 -3.27 -12.70 5.09
CA LYS A 107 -4.39 -12.68 4.16
C LYS A 107 -4.34 -11.48 3.21
N SER A 108 -3.96 -10.30 3.69
CA SER A 108 -3.90 -9.09 2.87
C SER A 108 -2.88 -9.19 1.73
N LEU A 109 -1.80 -9.97 1.92
CA LEU A 109 -0.81 -10.25 0.88
C LEU A 109 -1.37 -11.11 -0.27
N ASP A 110 -2.44 -11.85 -0.04
CA ASP A 110 -3.09 -12.67 -1.07
C ASP A 110 -4.26 -11.93 -1.78
N LYS A 111 -4.69 -10.77 -1.23
CA LYS A 111 -5.87 -10.03 -1.70
C LYS A 111 -5.63 -9.38 -3.07
N TYR A 112 -4.43 -8.86 -3.28
CA TYR A 112 -4.09 -8.15 -4.51
C TYR A 112 -3.06 -8.90 -5.35
N PRO A 113 -3.24 -8.90 -6.66
CA PRO A 113 -2.28 -9.47 -7.61
C PRO A 113 -0.97 -8.66 -7.60
N GLN A 114 -0.13 -8.94 -8.57
CA GLN A 114 1.12 -8.22 -8.74
C GLN A 114 0.86 -6.73 -9.02
N PRO A 115 1.71 -5.79 -8.51
CA PRO A 115 1.49 -4.36 -8.69
C PRO A 115 1.34 -3.96 -10.15
N GLU A 116 2.07 -4.60 -11.03
CA GLU A 116 2.03 -4.33 -12.47
C GLU A 116 0.67 -4.64 -13.10
N VAL A 117 -0.18 -5.40 -12.44
CA VAL A 117 -1.54 -5.73 -12.90
C VAL A 117 -2.57 -4.78 -12.30
N HIS A 118 -2.58 -4.63 -10.98
CA HIS A 118 -3.65 -3.86 -10.33
C HIS A 118 -3.40 -2.34 -10.31
N LEU A 119 -2.16 -1.91 -10.59
CA LEU A 119 -1.84 -0.49 -10.79
C LEU A 119 -1.86 -0.08 -12.26
N SER A 120 -2.04 -1.03 -13.18
CA SER A 120 -2.22 -0.70 -14.61
C SER A 120 -3.58 -0.05 -14.80
N ASN A 121 -3.57 1.22 -15.17
CA ASN A 121 -4.77 2.03 -15.42
C ASN A 121 -4.42 3.17 -16.40
N ASP A 122 -5.46 3.83 -16.91
CA ASP A 122 -5.31 4.94 -17.85
C ASP A 122 -5.09 6.31 -17.17
N LEU A 123 -5.13 6.37 -15.84
CA LEU A 123 -5.00 7.61 -15.08
C LEU A 123 -3.54 8.04 -14.91
N PHE A 124 -2.63 7.07 -14.83
CA PHE A 124 -1.22 7.30 -14.53
C PHE A 124 -0.28 6.67 -15.55
N ASN A 125 0.79 7.36 -15.84
CA ASN A 125 1.95 6.78 -16.50
C ASN A 125 2.89 6.18 -15.46
N THR A 126 3.08 4.85 -15.47
CA THR A 126 4.07 4.20 -14.60
C THR A 126 5.47 4.52 -15.09
N ILE A 127 6.26 5.22 -14.26
CA ILE A 127 7.65 5.56 -14.57
C ILE A 127 8.56 4.37 -14.25
N ASP A 128 8.43 3.81 -13.04
CA ASP A 128 9.30 2.74 -12.57
C ASP A 128 8.61 1.87 -11.50
N THR A 129 9.01 0.60 -11.44
CA THR A 129 8.63 -0.32 -10.37
C THR A 129 9.83 -1.14 -9.91
N ILE A 130 10.32 -0.82 -8.73
CA ILE A 130 11.46 -1.48 -8.11
C ILE A 130 10.96 -2.52 -7.11
N ARG A 131 11.48 -3.73 -7.20
CA ARG A 131 11.20 -4.79 -6.22
C ARG A 131 12.37 -4.98 -5.28
N MET A 132 12.07 -5.08 -4.00
CA MET A 132 13.02 -5.13 -2.90
C MET A 132 12.71 -6.28 -1.94
N GLY A 133 13.67 -6.55 -1.05
CA GLY A 133 13.55 -7.59 -0.04
C GLY A 133 13.72 -9.00 -0.60
N LEU A 134 13.64 -10.00 0.28
CA LEU A 134 13.80 -11.39 -0.09
C LEU A 134 12.69 -11.81 -1.07
N PHE A 135 13.09 -12.30 -2.25
CA PHE A 135 12.20 -12.69 -3.36
C PHE A 135 11.34 -11.55 -3.95
N GLY A 136 11.70 -10.27 -3.69
CA GLY A 136 10.98 -9.12 -4.24
C GLY A 136 9.57 -8.95 -3.68
N PHE A 137 9.37 -9.21 -2.38
CA PHE A 137 8.04 -9.11 -1.75
C PHE A 137 7.65 -7.69 -1.35
N VAL A 138 8.57 -6.74 -1.36
CA VAL A 138 8.29 -5.31 -1.23
C VAL A 138 8.45 -4.67 -2.59
N TYR A 139 7.58 -3.76 -2.95
CA TYR A 139 7.71 -2.99 -4.19
C TYR A 139 7.54 -1.49 -3.93
N LEU A 140 8.27 -0.72 -4.70
CA LEU A 140 8.11 0.72 -4.84
C LEU A 140 7.71 1.01 -6.28
N THR A 141 6.58 1.66 -6.46
CA THR A 141 6.14 2.13 -7.79
C THR A 141 6.05 3.65 -7.78
N VAL A 142 6.56 4.27 -8.85
CA VAL A 142 6.43 5.70 -9.12
C VAL A 142 5.57 5.85 -10.36
N MET A 143 4.48 6.61 -10.20
CA MET A 143 3.53 6.91 -11.26
C MET A 143 3.37 8.43 -11.39
N GLU A 144 3.16 8.93 -12.62
CA GLU A 144 2.97 10.36 -12.92
C GLU A 144 1.60 10.59 -13.55
N LYS A 145 0.92 11.65 -13.05
CA LYS A 145 -0.35 12.14 -13.59
C LYS A 145 -0.16 12.86 -14.93
#